data_d4b301854621f97e4f69cfa384e265ca
#
_entry.id   d4b301854621f97e4f69cfa384e265ca
#
_cell.length_a   1.000
_cell.length_b   1.000
_cell.length_c   1.000
_cell.angle_alpha   90.00
_cell.angle_beta   90.00
_cell.angle_gamma   90.00
#
_symmetry.space_group_name_H-M   'P 1'
#
loop_
_entity.id
_entity.type
_entity.pdbx_description
1 polymer ?
#
loop_
_entity_poly.entity_id
_entity_poly.type
_entity_poly.pdbx_seq_one_letter_code
_entity_poly.pdbx_strand_id
1 'polypeptide(L)'
;MGMDIMVKTEIKRVVGYARISSDSQIENTSIPEQKERIEAYAKSQGWKLDRIFVDEGFTGSNDDRDGYKEMMEYIKEPDNEVSAIVVVKADRIHRRLKNLLILIEDVLEPNGIAFISVSEHFDTSTPQGMLFLQMIGSFAEFERSVINERTKGGRLATAKKNKYAGGQVPYGYEVINGEIQVIDNQAIVVKRIFHEFIDGSSYYKIAKLLNKEGIQTKTGKNWSPQTVKNVIHTETYTGFNTYDGEKEQNGIKQKGVFPRIISRQMWNKAQSRLKERDNKQK
;
A
#
# COMPACT_ATOMS: atom_id res chain seq x y z
N MET A 1 -20.80 -25.79 -26.99
CA MET A 1 -20.51 -24.83 -25.95
C MET A 1 -20.82 -25.53 -24.63
N GLY A 2 -19.83 -26.31 -24.14
CA GLY A 2 -20.00 -27.20 -22.99
C GLY A 2 -19.93 -26.37 -21.71
N MET A 3 -20.97 -26.43 -20.91
CA MET A 3 -20.91 -26.11 -19.49
C MET A 3 -20.05 -27.21 -18.85
N ASP A 4 -18.82 -26.87 -18.48
CA ASP A 4 -18.02 -27.71 -17.60
C ASP A 4 -18.77 -27.85 -16.28
N ILE A 5 -19.32 -29.05 -16.10
CA ILE A 5 -19.93 -29.47 -14.84
C ILE A 5 -18.77 -29.55 -13.86
N MET A 6 -18.68 -28.57 -12.93
CA MET A 6 -17.78 -28.66 -11.80
C MET A 6 -17.96 -30.01 -11.11
N VAL A 7 -16.99 -30.88 -11.25
CA VAL A 7 -16.95 -32.17 -10.56
C VAL A 7 -16.82 -31.84 -9.08
N LYS A 8 -17.86 -32.17 -8.31
CA LYS A 8 -17.85 -32.06 -6.84
C LYS A 8 -16.73 -32.95 -6.33
N THR A 9 -15.59 -32.35 -6.00
CA THR A 9 -14.43 -33.09 -5.48
C THR A 9 -14.81 -33.67 -4.11
N GLU A 10 -14.86 -34.99 -3.99
CA GLU A 10 -15.11 -35.65 -2.70
C GLU A 10 -13.90 -35.40 -1.79
N ILE A 11 -14.09 -34.61 -0.75
CA ILE A 11 -13.01 -34.26 0.18
C ILE A 11 -12.73 -35.47 1.08
N LYS A 12 -11.49 -36.00 1.00
CA LYS A 12 -11.07 -37.19 1.78
C LYS A 12 -9.93 -36.88 2.71
N ARG A 13 -8.94 -36.09 2.27
CA ARG A 13 -7.75 -35.74 3.04
C ARG A 13 -7.63 -34.22 3.14
N VAL A 14 -7.38 -33.73 4.34
CA VAL A 14 -7.28 -32.29 4.60
C VAL A 14 -6.03 -31.97 5.41
N VAL A 15 -5.54 -30.76 5.25
CA VAL A 15 -4.53 -30.16 6.12
C VAL A 15 -5.13 -28.98 6.87
N GLY A 16 -4.66 -28.74 8.08
CA GLY A 16 -5.02 -27.58 8.88
C GLY A 16 -3.96 -26.48 8.80
N TYR A 17 -4.38 -25.22 9.02
CA TYR A 17 -3.44 -24.14 9.26
C TYR A 17 -3.91 -23.27 10.43
N ALA A 18 -3.01 -23.01 11.37
CA ALA A 18 -3.25 -22.21 12.55
C ALA A 18 -2.19 -21.12 12.71
N ARG A 19 -2.61 -19.89 13.05
CA ARG A 19 -1.70 -18.76 13.21
C ARG A 19 -2.16 -17.80 14.32
N ILE A 20 -1.18 -17.31 15.10
CA ILE A 20 -1.37 -16.14 15.99
C ILE A 20 -0.47 -15.00 15.53
N SER A 21 -0.93 -13.75 15.72
CA SER A 21 -0.12 -12.54 15.52
C SER A 21 0.13 -11.89 16.87
N SER A 22 1.29 -11.24 17.04
CA SER A 22 1.64 -10.51 18.26
C SER A 22 0.67 -9.37 18.62
N ASP A 23 -0.06 -8.83 17.65
CA ASP A 23 -1.06 -7.77 17.85
C ASP A 23 -2.45 -8.28 18.28
N SER A 24 -2.67 -9.61 18.25
CA SER A 24 -3.99 -10.22 18.48
C SER A 24 -4.27 -10.57 19.94
N GLN A 25 -3.78 -9.79 20.91
CA GLN A 25 -4.22 -9.94 22.31
C GLN A 25 -5.72 -9.65 22.54
N ILE A 26 -6.44 -9.21 21.50
CA ILE A 26 -7.86 -8.85 21.58
C ILE A 26 -8.80 -9.93 20.98
N GLU A 27 -8.33 -10.81 20.11
CA GLU A 27 -9.13 -11.90 19.52
C GLU A 27 -8.56 -13.27 19.91
N ASN A 28 -8.96 -13.72 21.09
CA ASN A 28 -8.47 -14.86 21.85
C ASN A 28 -8.77 -16.23 21.27
N THR A 29 -8.15 -16.61 20.12
CA THR A 29 -8.10 -18.00 19.75
C THR A 29 -6.65 -18.49 19.76
N SER A 30 -6.27 -19.18 20.82
CA SER A 30 -4.91 -19.75 20.95
C SER A 30 -4.64 -20.82 19.91
N ILE A 31 -3.37 -21.14 19.64
CA ILE A 31 -3.02 -22.24 18.71
C ILE A 31 -3.66 -23.57 19.14
N PRO A 32 -3.63 -23.98 20.43
CA PRO A 32 -4.32 -25.19 20.87
C PRO A 32 -5.80 -25.21 20.53
N GLU A 33 -6.51 -24.11 20.79
CA GLU A 33 -7.93 -23.99 20.47
C GLU A 33 -8.20 -24.05 18.97
N GLN A 34 -7.34 -23.41 18.15
CA GLN A 34 -7.49 -23.50 16.69
C GLN A 34 -7.29 -24.96 16.21
N LYS A 35 -6.30 -25.67 16.73
CA LYS A 35 -6.07 -27.08 16.41
C LYS A 35 -7.28 -27.93 16.78
N GLU A 36 -7.77 -27.81 18.01
CA GLU A 36 -8.96 -28.55 18.49
C GLU A 36 -10.16 -28.33 17.58
N ARG A 37 -10.43 -27.08 17.19
CA ARG A 37 -11.57 -26.75 16.31
C ARG A 37 -11.41 -27.31 14.90
N ILE A 38 -10.19 -27.29 14.32
CA ILE A 38 -9.89 -27.89 13.02
C ILE A 38 -10.07 -29.42 13.09
N GLU A 39 -9.54 -30.07 14.12
CA GLU A 39 -9.65 -31.51 14.35
C GLU A 39 -11.12 -31.95 14.52
N ALA A 40 -11.86 -31.24 15.38
CA ALA A 40 -13.27 -31.50 15.60
C ALA A 40 -14.07 -31.36 14.32
N TYR A 41 -13.81 -30.31 13.53
CA TYR A 41 -14.49 -30.08 12.27
C TYR A 41 -14.18 -31.18 11.25
N ALA A 42 -12.91 -31.50 11.02
CA ALA A 42 -12.51 -32.57 10.10
C ALA A 42 -13.12 -33.93 10.50
N LYS A 43 -13.13 -34.25 11.81
CA LYS A 43 -13.77 -35.46 12.36
C LYS A 43 -15.29 -35.45 12.12
N SER A 44 -15.97 -34.32 12.32
CA SER A 44 -17.41 -34.20 12.09
C SER A 44 -17.81 -34.43 10.64
N GLN A 45 -16.92 -34.10 9.70
CA GLN A 45 -17.10 -34.32 8.26
C GLN A 45 -16.65 -35.72 7.80
N GLY A 46 -16.05 -36.52 8.66
CA GLY A 46 -15.49 -37.81 8.29
C GLY A 46 -14.21 -37.73 7.44
N TRP A 47 -13.50 -36.61 7.49
CA TRP A 47 -12.28 -36.40 6.73
C TRP A 47 -11.03 -36.88 7.51
N LYS A 48 -10.00 -37.28 6.77
CA LYS A 48 -8.71 -37.57 7.33
C LYS A 48 -7.89 -36.29 7.41
N LEU A 49 -7.63 -35.81 8.61
CA LEU A 49 -6.69 -34.71 8.85
C LEU A 49 -5.27 -35.27 8.89
N ASP A 50 -4.41 -34.87 7.95
CA ASP A 50 -3.03 -35.36 7.88
C ASP A 50 -2.14 -34.67 8.90
N ARG A 51 -2.13 -33.31 8.86
CA ARG A 51 -1.35 -32.51 9.81
C ARG A 51 -1.90 -31.08 9.88
N ILE A 52 -1.50 -30.34 10.93
CA ILE A 52 -1.79 -28.93 11.09
C ILE A 52 -0.46 -28.16 11.07
N PHE A 53 -0.32 -27.26 10.12
CA PHE A 53 0.80 -26.33 10.02
C PHE A 53 0.57 -25.13 10.93
N VAL A 54 1.63 -24.61 11.55
CA VAL A 54 1.49 -23.58 12.58
C VAL A 54 2.52 -22.49 12.39
N ASP A 55 2.06 -21.23 12.49
CA ASP A 55 2.93 -20.07 12.62
C ASP A 55 2.64 -19.32 13.92
N GLU A 56 3.62 -19.31 14.84
CA GLU A 56 3.54 -18.63 16.13
C GLU A 56 4.36 -17.34 16.13
N GLY A 57 3.70 -16.23 16.45
CA GLY A 57 4.36 -15.04 16.98
C GLY A 57 5.23 -14.22 16.03
N PHE A 58 4.76 -13.85 14.85
CA PHE A 58 5.48 -12.88 14.01
C PHE A 58 5.00 -11.45 14.25
N THR A 59 5.94 -10.62 14.77
CA THR A 59 5.82 -9.16 14.82
C THR A 59 6.30 -8.56 13.52
N GLY A 60 5.46 -7.77 12.85
CA GLY A 60 5.95 -6.86 11.81
C GLY A 60 5.86 -7.38 10.39
N SER A 61 6.27 -6.55 9.50
CA SER A 61 6.11 -6.54 8.06
C SER A 61 6.79 -7.67 7.26
N ASN A 62 7.30 -8.70 7.88
CA ASN A 62 7.96 -9.80 7.17
C ASN A 62 7.00 -10.99 7.08
N ASP A 63 6.57 -11.31 5.86
CA ASP A 63 5.70 -12.44 5.50
C ASP A 63 6.47 -13.79 5.51
N ASP A 64 7.52 -13.90 6.31
CA ASP A 64 8.31 -15.12 6.44
C ASP A 64 7.62 -16.11 7.40
N ARG A 65 6.55 -16.76 6.89
CA ARG A 65 5.73 -17.76 7.60
C ARG A 65 6.16 -19.14 7.20
N ASP A 66 7.04 -19.74 8.00
CA ASP A 66 7.61 -21.05 7.68
C ASP A 66 6.55 -22.15 7.64
N GLY A 67 5.59 -22.15 8.57
CA GLY A 67 4.48 -23.09 8.56
C GLY A 67 3.58 -22.93 7.33
N TYR A 68 3.34 -21.71 6.87
CA TYR A 68 2.61 -21.46 5.63
C TYR A 68 3.38 -21.97 4.41
N LYS A 69 4.70 -21.71 4.32
CA LYS A 69 5.53 -22.17 3.20
C LYS A 69 5.55 -23.71 3.16
N GLU A 70 5.78 -24.33 4.30
CA GLU A 70 5.79 -25.80 4.42
C GLU A 70 4.43 -26.38 3.99
N MET A 71 3.32 -25.78 4.40
CA MET A 71 1.99 -26.17 3.94
C MET A 71 1.85 -26.06 2.42
N MET A 72 2.30 -24.92 1.83
CA MET A 72 2.20 -24.68 0.40
C MET A 72 3.08 -25.63 -0.43
N GLU A 73 4.21 -26.09 0.09
CA GLU A 73 5.01 -27.14 -0.51
C GLU A 73 4.30 -28.49 -0.38
N TYR A 74 3.83 -28.82 0.80
CA TYR A 74 3.15 -30.09 1.10
C TYR A 74 1.92 -30.34 0.22
N ILE A 75 1.07 -29.35 0.03
CA ILE A 75 -0.16 -29.48 -0.79
C ILE A 75 0.10 -29.59 -2.29
N LYS A 76 1.30 -29.21 -2.76
CA LYS A 76 1.69 -29.33 -4.18
C LYS A 76 2.28 -30.70 -4.53
N GLU A 77 2.64 -31.49 -3.54
CA GLU A 77 3.16 -32.83 -3.76
C GLU A 77 2.01 -33.80 -4.08
N PRO A 78 1.95 -34.39 -5.30
CA PRO A 78 0.84 -35.24 -5.73
C PRO A 78 0.57 -36.43 -4.81
N ASP A 79 1.62 -36.98 -4.21
CA ASP A 79 1.54 -38.19 -3.34
C ASP A 79 0.78 -37.89 -2.03
N ASN A 80 0.64 -36.61 -1.64
CA ASN A 80 -0.08 -36.22 -0.44
C ASN A 80 -1.62 -36.22 -0.62
N GLU A 81 -2.12 -36.21 -1.85
CA GLU A 81 -3.56 -36.26 -2.19
C GLU A 81 -4.43 -35.31 -1.35
N VAL A 82 -3.93 -34.10 -1.06
CA VAL A 82 -4.64 -33.13 -0.26
C VAL A 82 -5.81 -32.55 -1.04
N SER A 83 -7.02 -32.66 -0.49
CA SER A 83 -8.25 -32.18 -1.12
C SER A 83 -8.73 -30.81 -0.58
N ALA A 84 -8.31 -30.43 0.64
CA ALA A 84 -8.68 -29.15 1.22
C ALA A 84 -7.71 -28.64 2.29
N ILE A 85 -7.68 -27.31 2.43
CA ILE A 85 -7.07 -26.60 3.57
C ILE A 85 -8.21 -26.15 4.50
N VAL A 86 -8.08 -26.45 5.78
CA VAL A 86 -9.04 -26.08 6.82
C VAL A 86 -8.42 -25.06 7.77
N VAL A 87 -9.09 -23.95 7.99
CA VAL A 87 -8.71 -22.91 8.94
C VAL A 87 -9.88 -22.57 9.87
N VAL A 88 -9.58 -22.03 11.05
CA VAL A 88 -10.66 -21.54 11.94
C VAL A 88 -11.32 -20.29 11.36
N LYS A 89 -10.51 -19.34 10.87
CA LYS A 89 -10.96 -18.10 10.20
C LYS A 89 -10.06 -17.82 8.98
N ALA A 90 -10.62 -17.23 7.93
CA ALA A 90 -9.92 -16.92 6.70
C ALA A 90 -8.73 -15.94 6.89
N ASP A 91 -8.81 -15.05 7.87
CA ASP A 91 -7.75 -14.10 8.21
C ASP A 91 -6.47 -14.78 8.75
N ARG A 92 -6.55 -16.05 9.15
CA ARG A 92 -5.37 -16.85 9.54
C ARG A 92 -4.45 -17.09 8.35
N ILE A 93 -5.00 -17.29 7.16
CA ILE A 93 -4.21 -17.42 5.92
C ILE A 93 -3.79 -16.05 5.42
N HIS A 94 -4.74 -15.19 5.11
CA HIS A 94 -4.50 -13.84 4.62
C HIS A 94 -5.42 -12.81 5.27
N ARG A 95 -4.85 -11.74 5.85
CA ARG A 95 -5.64 -10.61 6.41
C ARG A 95 -6.37 -9.81 5.33
N ARG A 96 -5.84 -9.80 4.09
CA ARG A 96 -6.46 -9.13 2.94
C ARG A 96 -7.21 -10.16 2.13
N LEU A 97 -8.51 -9.97 1.99
CA LEU A 97 -9.36 -10.86 1.21
C LEU A 97 -8.89 -11.02 -0.23
N LYS A 98 -8.36 -9.96 -0.85
CA LYS A 98 -7.76 -10.04 -2.19
C LYS A 98 -6.65 -11.10 -2.28
N ASN A 99 -5.77 -11.19 -1.29
CA ASN A 99 -4.69 -12.18 -1.30
C ASN A 99 -5.24 -13.60 -1.10
N LEU A 100 -6.32 -13.75 -0.34
CA LEU A 100 -7.01 -15.02 -0.20
C LEU A 100 -7.67 -15.46 -1.51
N LEU A 101 -8.34 -14.53 -2.22
CA LEU A 101 -8.91 -14.81 -3.53
C LEU A 101 -7.86 -15.26 -4.54
N ILE A 102 -6.73 -14.55 -4.63
CA ILE A 102 -5.59 -14.93 -5.48
C ILE A 102 -5.07 -16.32 -5.12
N LEU A 103 -4.92 -16.62 -3.82
CA LEU A 103 -4.51 -17.95 -3.39
C LEU A 103 -5.50 -19.04 -3.86
N ILE A 104 -6.79 -18.79 -3.71
CA ILE A 104 -7.83 -19.77 -4.08
C ILE A 104 -7.88 -19.93 -5.60
N GLU A 105 -8.00 -18.85 -6.36
CA GLU A 105 -8.19 -18.88 -7.81
C GLU A 105 -6.93 -19.31 -8.58
N ASP A 106 -5.75 -18.82 -8.17
CA ASP A 106 -4.51 -19.04 -8.91
C ASP A 106 -3.73 -20.28 -8.44
N VAL A 107 -3.98 -20.76 -7.21
CA VAL A 107 -3.18 -21.85 -6.65
C VAL A 107 -4.01 -23.05 -6.21
N LEU A 108 -5.07 -22.84 -5.42
CA LEU A 108 -5.80 -23.99 -4.84
C LEU A 108 -6.75 -24.64 -5.85
N GLU A 109 -7.57 -23.86 -6.53
CA GLU A 109 -8.56 -24.35 -7.50
C GLU A 109 -7.90 -25.11 -8.68
N PRO A 110 -6.80 -24.62 -9.31
CA PRO A 110 -6.13 -25.36 -10.36
C PRO A 110 -5.54 -26.71 -9.91
N ASN A 111 -5.27 -26.87 -8.60
CA ASN A 111 -4.78 -28.10 -8.01
C ASN A 111 -5.90 -28.97 -7.39
N GLY A 112 -7.18 -28.59 -7.58
CA GLY A 112 -8.31 -29.34 -7.04
C GLY A 112 -8.43 -29.26 -5.50
N ILE A 113 -7.83 -28.24 -4.86
CA ILE A 113 -7.79 -28.07 -3.40
C ILE A 113 -8.82 -27.04 -2.97
N ALA A 114 -9.73 -27.43 -2.10
CA ALA A 114 -10.71 -26.53 -1.52
C ALA A 114 -10.12 -25.71 -0.36
N PHE A 115 -10.69 -24.53 -0.12
CA PHE A 115 -10.43 -23.73 1.07
C PHE A 115 -11.67 -23.68 1.97
N ILE A 116 -11.49 -24.03 3.24
CA ILE A 116 -12.59 -24.17 4.20
C ILE A 116 -12.32 -23.34 5.44
N SER A 117 -13.28 -22.47 5.78
CA SER A 117 -13.25 -21.66 6.99
C SER A 117 -14.36 -22.12 7.95
N VAL A 118 -13.95 -22.61 9.13
CA VAL A 118 -14.87 -23.20 10.11
C VAL A 118 -15.81 -22.16 10.72
N SER A 119 -15.29 -20.98 11.10
CA SER A 119 -16.10 -19.97 11.78
C SER A 119 -17.00 -19.15 10.85
N GLU A 120 -16.53 -18.93 9.62
CA GLU A 120 -17.28 -18.17 8.61
C GLU A 120 -18.25 -19.08 7.82
N HIS A 121 -18.18 -20.39 8.07
CA HIS A 121 -19.08 -21.39 7.49
C HIS A 121 -19.07 -21.36 5.95
N PHE A 122 -17.92 -21.14 5.34
CA PHE A 122 -17.80 -21.25 3.90
C PHE A 122 -16.80 -22.32 3.45
N ASP A 123 -17.10 -22.93 2.31
CA ASP A 123 -16.40 -24.03 1.70
C ASP A 123 -16.35 -23.81 0.18
N THR A 124 -15.14 -23.59 -0.36
CA THR A 124 -14.95 -23.32 -1.79
C THR A 124 -15.10 -24.58 -2.65
N SER A 125 -15.26 -25.77 -2.09
CA SER A 125 -15.62 -26.96 -2.84
C SER A 125 -17.06 -26.90 -3.35
N THR A 126 -17.86 -25.93 -2.84
CA THR A 126 -19.24 -25.73 -3.26
C THR A 126 -19.39 -24.47 -4.08
N PRO A 127 -20.23 -24.46 -5.14
CA PRO A 127 -20.51 -23.25 -5.91
C PRO A 127 -21.04 -22.09 -5.05
N GLN A 128 -21.81 -22.41 -4.02
CA GLN A 128 -22.37 -21.43 -3.08
C GLN A 128 -21.27 -20.77 -2.24
N GLY A 129 -20.30 -21.56 -1.73
CA GLY A 129 -19.17 -21.04 -0.96
C GLY A 129 -18.26 -20.17 -1.81
N MET A 130 -17.98 -20.55 -3.06
CA MET A 130 -17.20 -19.73 -3.98
C MET A 130 -17.91 -18.42 -4.31
N LEU A 131 -19.20 -18.45 -4.63
CA LEU A 131 -20.00 -17.24 -4.87
C LEU A 131 -20.00 -16.32 -3.65
N PHE A 132 -20.18 -16.86 -2.46
CA PHE A 132 -20.15 -16.08 -1.22
C PHE A 132 -18.80 -15.39 -1.00
N LEU A 133 -17.69 -16.09 -1.22
CA LEU A 133 -16.36 -15.53 -1.11
C LEU A 133 -16.13 -14.37 -2.11
N GLN A 134 -16.52 -14.54 -3.37
CA GLN A 134 -16.44 -13.50 -4.40
C GLN A 134 -17.31 -12.28 -4.06
N MET A 135 -18.50 -12.49 -3.51
CA MET A 135 -19.37 -11.41 -3.06
C MET A 135 -18.72 -10.61 -1.92
N ILE A 136 -18.17 -11.26 -0.90
CA ILE A 136 -17.46 -10.57 0.20
C ILE A 136 -16.25 -9.79 -0.36
N GLY A 137 -15.50 -10.37 -1.31
CA GLY A 137 -14.40 -9.69 -2.00
C GLY A 137 -14.84 -8.40 -2.67
N SER A 138 -15.90 -8.48 -3.43
CA SER A 138 -16.50 -7.33 -4.13
C SER A 138 -16.98 -6.25 -3.18
N PHE A 139 -17.61 -6.62 -2.06
CA PHE A 139 -18.02 -5.68 -1.03
C PHE A 139 -16.86 -4.95 -0.37
N ALA A 140 -15.78 -5.66 -0.04
CA ALA A 140 -14.59 -5.04 0.55
C ALA A 140 -13.90 -4.05 -0.41
N GLU A 141 -13.87 -4.35 -1.69
CA GLU A 141 -13.35 -3.42 -2.72
C GLU A 141 -14.27 -2.20 -2.90
N PHE A 142 -15.58 -2.42 -2.91
CA PHE A 142 -16.59 -1.35 -2.97
C PHE A 142 -16.46 -0.39 -1.79
N GLU A 143 -16.43 -0.90 -0.54
CA GLU A 143 -16.25 -0.08 0.65
C GLU A 143 -14.98 0.77 0.59
N ARG A 144 -13.86 0.17 0.17
CA ARG A 144 -12.60 0.88 -0.02
C ARG A 144 -12.71 1.99 -1.08
N SER A 145 -13.41 1.71 -2.17
CA SER A 145 -13.67 2.69 -3.24
C SER A 145 -14.46 3.88 -2.71
N VAL A 146 -15.54 3.64 -1.96
CA VAL A 146 -16.36 4.68 -1.33
C VAL A 146 -15.56 5.53 -0.35
N ILE A 147 -14.71 4.92 0.50
CA ILE A 147 -13.84 5.66 1.41
C ILE A 147 -12.86 6.55 0.65
N ASN A 148 -12.24 6.02 -0.41
CA ASN A 148 -11.32 6.77 -1.26
C ASN A 148 -12.02 7.96 -1.93
N GLU A 149 -13.22 7.75 -2.48
CA GLU A 149 -14.01 8.79 -3.12
C GLU A 149 -14.39 9.90 -2.13
N ARG A 150 -14.86 9.55 -0.94
CA ARG A 150 -15.16 10.52 0.13
C ARG A 150 -13.92 11.31 0.54
N THR A 151 -12.76 10.63 0.68
CA THR A 151 -11.49 11.27 1.04
C THR A 151 -11.05 12.24 -0.04
N LYS A 152 -11.14 11.86 -1.32
CA LYS A 152 -10.82 12.71 -2.46
C LYS A 152 -11.77 13.90 -2.54
N GLY A 153 -13.07 13.68 -2.41
CA GLY A 153 -14.08 14.73 -2.37
C GLY A 153 -13.83 15.75 -1.25
N GLY A 154 -13.51 15.28 -0.05
CA GLY A 154 -13.16 16.10 1.10
C GLY A 154 -11.92 16.98 0.85
N ARG A 155 -10.86 16.39 0.27
CA ARG A 155 -9.64 17.14 -0.11
C ARG A 155 -9.94 18.18 -1.18
N LEU A 156 -10.72 17.85 -2.20
CA LEU A 156 -11.12 18.76 -3.26
C LEU A 156 -11.93 19.94 -2.71
N ALA A 157 -12.88 19.67 -1.82
CA ALA A 157 -13.67 20.72 -1.16
C ALA A 157 -12.78 21.64 -0.30
N THR A 158 -11.76 21.10 0.37
CA THR A 158 -10.78 21.86 1.15
C THR A 158 -9.92 22.74 0.23
N ALA A 159 -9.46 22.20 -0.89
CA ALA A 159 -8.69 22.95 -1.88
C ALA A 159 -9.51 24.10 -2.50
N LYS A 160 -10.78 23.86 -2.83
CA LYS A 160 -11.71 24.91 -3.32
C LYS A 160 -11.91 26.05 -2.32
N LYS A 161 -11.82 25.77 -1.02
CA LYS A 161 -11.84 26.80 0.05
C LYS A 161 -10.49 27.49 0.25
N ASN A 162 -9.54 27.29 -0.65
CA ASN A 162 -8.18 27.81 -0.57
C ASN A 162 -7.45 27.44 0.73
N LYS A 163 -7.66 26.20 1.21
CA LYS A 163 -7.01 25.65 2.39
C LYS A 163 -6.09 24.48 1.99
N TYR A 164 -5.17 24.13 2.88
CA TYR A 164 -4.30 22.98 2.67
C TYR A 164 -5.10 21.67 2.68
N ALA A 165 -5.07 20.97 1.55
CA ALA A 165 -5.87 19.76 1.33
C ALA A 165 -5.13 18.45 1.67
N GLY A 166 -4.01 18.52 2.38
CA GLY A 166 -3.19 17.38 2.76
C GLY A 166 -2.15 17.02 1.70
N GLY A 167 -1.29 16.07 2.04
CA GLY A 167 -0.19 15.59 1.19
C GLY A 167 1.18 15.88 1.80
N GLN A 168 2.24 15.62 1.04
CA GLN A 168 3.59 16.00 1.44
C GLN A 168 3.87 17.45 1.08
N VAL A 169 4.39 18.22 2.04
CA VAL A 169 4.83 19.59 1.77
C VAL A 169 6.31 19.61 1.36
N PRO A 170 6.68 20.51 0.43
CA PRO A 170 8.06 20.66 -0.03
C PRO A 170 9.05 20.98 1.10
N TYR A 171 10.34 20.79 0.82
CA TYR A 171 11.41 21.27 1.70
C TYR A 171 11.26 22.78 1.94
N GLY A 172 11.47 23.23 3.17
CA GLY A 172 11.23 24.62 3.56
C GLY A 172 9.88 24.89 4.18
N TYR A 173 9.00 23.86 4.22
CA TYR A 173 7.68 23.96 4.84
C TYR A 173 7.39 22.81 5.79
N GLU A 174 6.58 23.09 6.79
CA GLU A 174 5.95 22.10 7.67
C GLU A 174 4.45 22.38 7.82
N VAL A 175 3.74 21.42 8.41
CA VAL A 175 2.30 21.56 8.71
C VAL A 175 2.14 21.57 10.22
N ILE A 176 1.63 22.70 10.73
CA ILE A 176 1.32 22.85 12.16
C ILE A 176 -0.17 23.19 12.26
N ASN A 177 -0.91 22.39 13.03
CA ASN A 177 -2.37 22.58 13.22
C ASN A 177 -3.18 22.68 11.92
N GLY A 178 -2.74 21.97 10.86
CA GLY A 178 -3.41 21.99 9.55
C GLY A 178 -3.06 23.20 8.67
N GLU A 179 -2.17 24.06 9.10
CA GLU A 179 -1.67 25.23 8.36
C GLU A 179 -0.21 25.03 7.94
N ILE A 180 0.15 25.61 6.78
CA ILE A 180 1.52 25.56 6.27
C ILE A 180 2.34 26.67 6.90
N GLN A 181 3.46 26.31 7.49
CA GLN A 181 4.44 27.24 8.05
C GLN A 181 5.80 27.08 7.36
N VAL A 182 6.57 28.20 7.32
CA VAL A 182 7.93 28.21 6.79
C VAL A 182 8.91 27.77 7.85
N ILE A 183 9.84 26.90 7.47
CA ILE A 183 11.01 26.56 8.28
C ILE A 183 12.17 27.47 7.84
N ASP A 184 12.49 28.49 8.61
CA ASP A 184 13.40 29.57 8.22
C ASP A 184 14.77 29.10 7.74
N ASN A 185 15.42 28.18 8.42
CA ASN A 185 16.71 27.62 8.03
C ASN A 185 16.61 26.89 6.68
N GLN A 186 15.53 26.15 6.42
CA GLN A 186 15.30 25.49 5.16
C GLN A 186 14.92 26.48 4.04
N ALA A 187 14.17 27.52 4.35
CA ALA A 187 13.82 28.56 3.39
C ALA A 187 15.06 29.29 2.86
N ILE A 188 16.06 29.52 3.71
CA ILE A 188 17.38 30.05 3.30
C ILE A 188 18.04 29.13 2.27
N VAL A 189 18.00 27.83 2.50
CA VAL A 189 18.55 26.85 1.57
C VAL A 189 17.80 26.85 0.24
N VAL A 190 16.45 26.92 0.27
CA VAL A 190 15.63 27.04 -0.95
C VAL A 190 16.05 28.28 -1.76
N LYS A 191 16.12 29.45 -1.14
CA LYS A 191 16.55 30.68 -1.81
C LYS A 191 17.93 30.51 -2.44
N ARG A 192 18.87 29.91 -1.71
CA ARG A 192 20.22 29.66 -2.19
C ARG A 192 20.24 28.71 -3.39
N ILE A 193 19.47 27.63 -3.38
CA ILE A 193 19.34 26.71 -4.53
C ILE A 193 18.90 27.47 -5.79
N PHE A 194 17.91 28.37 -5.67
CA PHE A 194 17.44 29.20 -6.77
C PHE A 194 18.52 30.19 -7.26
N HIS A 195 19.24 30.88 -6.37
CA HIS A 195 20.34 31.78 -6.73
C HIS A 195 21.45 31.03 -7.46
N GLU A 196 21.99 29.96 -6.86
CA GLU A 196 23.04 29.15 -7.48
C GLU A 196 22.63 28.65 -8.87
N PHE A 197 21.37 28.23 -9.00
CA PHE A 197 20.87 27.78 -10.29
C PHE A 197 20.80 28.93 -11.30
N ILE A 198 20.28 30.10 -10.96
CA ILE A 198 20.21 31.28 -11.83
C ILE A 198 21.61 31.74 -12.25
N ASP A 199 22.58 31.68 -11.34
CA ASP A 199 23.98 32.11 -11.56
C ASP A 199 24.82 31.11 -12.35
N GLY A 200 24.25 29.99 -12.81
CA GLY A 200 24.96 29.14 -13.73
C GLY A 200 25.31 27.73 -13.20
N SER A 201 25.13 27.45 -11.93
CA SER A 201 25.43 26.14 -11.36
C SER A 201 24.51 25.05 -11.91
N SER A 202 25.08 23.84 -12.09
CA SER A 202 24.28 22.64 -12.43
C SER A 202 23.64 22.04 -11.18
N TYR A 203 22.59 21.25 -11.36
CA TYR A 203 21.96 20.51 -10.26
C TYR A 203 22.95 19.67 -9.47
N TYR A 204 23.91 19.03 -10.17
CA TYR A 204 24.98 18.24 -9.55
C TYR A 204 25.87 19.09 -8.66
N LYS A 205 26.34 20.26 -9.18
CA LYS A 205 27.20 21.17 -8.43
C LYS A 205 26.50 21.69 -7.16
N ILE A 206 25.23 22.07 -7.27
CA ILE A 206 24.41 22.54 -6.13
C ILE A 206 24.26 21.41 -5.10
N ALA A 207 23.89 20.21 -5.51
CA ALA A 207 23.75 19.07 -4.60
C ALA A 207 25.07 18.76 -3.86
N LYS A 208 26.20 18.76 -4.59
CA LYS A 208 27.51 18.53 -4.01
C LYS A 208 27.90 19.61 -2.98
N LEU A 209 27.58 20.87 -3.27
CA LEU A 209 27.84 21.99 -2.36
C LEU A 209 27.05 21.84 -1.04
N LEU A 210 25.75 21.57 -1.12
CA LEU A 210 24.89 21.38 0.05
C LEU A 210 25.35 20.19 0.91
N ASN A 211 25.72 19.10 0.27
CA ASN A 211 26.23 17.90 0.97
C ASN A 211 27.57 18.16 1.67
N LYS A 212 28.48 18.93 1.03
CA LYS A 212 29.77 19.30 1.63
C LYS A 212 29.59 20.13 2.91
N GLU A 213 28.51 20.94 2.97
CA GLU A 213 28.15 21.74 4.13
C GLU A 213 27.34 20.98 5.18
N GLY A 214 27.07 19.68 4.96
CA GLY A 214 26.29 18.86 5.90
C GLY A 214 24.79 19.18 5.91
N ILE A 215 24.28 19.95 4.94
CA ILE A 215 22.86 20.29 4.84
C ILE A 215 22.11 19.06 4.32
N GLN A 216 21.13 18.61 5.10
CA GLN A 216 20.34 17.44 4.77
C GLN A 216 18.99 17.81 4.12
N THR A 217 18.42 16.85 3.35
CA THR A 217 17.06 16.95 2.81
C THR A 217 16.03 16.80 3.94
N LYS A 218 14.76 17.01 3.65
CA LYS A 218 13.64 16.86 4.61
C LYS A 218 13.58 15.48 5.28
N THR A 219 14.08 14.44 4.59
CA THR A 219 14.12 13.07 5.10
C THR A 219 15.46 12.68 5.74
N GLY A 220 16.33 13.64 6.03
CA GLY A 220 17.66 13.40 6.63
C GLY A 220 18.69 12.77 5.66
N LYS A 221 18.40 12.75 4.36
CA LYS A 221 19.30 12.18 3.35
C LYS A 221 20.16 13.26 2.67
N ASN A 222 21.20 12.82 1.98
CA ASN A 222 21.99 13.68 1.12
C ASN A 222 21.17 14.19 -0.08
N TRP A 223 21.51 15.40 -0.56
CA TRP A 223 20.96 15.97 -1.77
C TRP A 223 21.45 15.21 -3.00
N SER A 224 20.54 14.95 -3.92
CA SER A 224 20.83 14.45 -5.26
C SER A 224 20.52 15.52 -6.31
N PRO A 225 21.08 15.42 -7.53
CA PRO A 225 20.70 16.31 -8.63
C PRO A 225 19.19 16.32 -8.89
N GLN A 226 18.50 15.17 -8.72
CA GLN A 226 17.06 15.06 -8.88
C GLN A 226 16.31 15.83 -7.79
N THR A 227 16.78 15.79 -6.54
CA THR A 227 16.15 16.54 -5.43
C THR A 227 16.26 18.05 -5.66
N VAL A 228 17.44 18.52 -6.11
CA VAL A 228 17.63 19.95 -6.49
C VAL A 228 16.74 20.32 -7.67
N LYS A 229 16.65 19.47 -8.71
CA LYS A 229 15.72 19.67 -9.84
C LYS A 229 14.29 19.83 -9.35
N ASN A 230 13.81 18.97 -8.47
CA ASN A 230 12.47 19.03 -7.91
C ASN A 230 12.20 20.38 -7.20
N VAL A 231 13.16 20.88 -6.42
CA VAL A 231 13.05 22.22 -5.79
C VAL A 231 12.86 23.31 -6.84
N ILE A 232 13.69 23.34 -7.89
CA ILE A 232 13.63 24.35 -8.96
C ILE A 232 12.30 24.30 -9.76
N HIS A 233 11.69 23.12 -9.86
CA HIS A 233 10.41 22.93 -10.56
C HIS A 233 9.18 23.14 -9.66
N THR A 234 9.34 23.41 -8.37
CA THR A 234 8.23 23.56 -7.41
C THR A 234 7.74 25.01 -7.38
N GLU A 235 6.65 25.33 -8.08
CA GLU A 235 6.05 26.68 -8.13
C GLU A 235 5.52 27.13 -6.76
N THR A 236 5.19 26.20 -5.89
CA THR A 236 4.66 26.43 -4.54
C THR A 236 5.47 27.44 -3.73
N TYR A 237 6.79 27.51 -3.94
CA TYR A 237 7.66 28.48 -3.28
C TYR A 237 7.35 29.94 -3.60
N THR A 238 6.59 30.22 -4.66
CA THR A 238 6.13 31.58 -5.01
C THR A 238 4.86 32.00 -4.27
N GLY A 239 4.29 31.13 -3.44
CA GLY A 239 2.99 31.30 -2.80
C GLY A 239 1.80 30.91 -3.65
N PHE A 240 2.04 30.35 -4.84
CA PHE A 240 1.02 29.77 -5.72
C PHE A 240 1.16 28.25 -5.71
N ASN A 241 0.04 27.57 -5.58
CA ASN A 241 -0.03 26.12 -5.66
C ASN A 241 -1.13 25.69 -6.62
N THR A 242 -0.93 24.59 -7.30
CA THR A 242 -1.97 23.95 -8.08
C THR A 242 -2.30 22.64 -7.38
N TYR A 243 -3.51 22.51 -6.84
CA TYR A 243 -4.00 21.26 -6.30
C TYR A 243 -4.47 20.39 -7.46
N ASP A 244 -3.69 19.39 -7.76
CA ASP A 244 -3.92 18.42 -8.84
C ASP A 244 -4.51 17.13 -8.25
N GLY A 245 -5.73 17.26 -7.73
CA GLY A 245 -6.47 16.16 -7.10
C GLY A 245 -7.08 15.19 -8.10
N GLU A 246 -6.30 14.59 -8.97
CA GLU A 246 -6.59 13.81 -10.17
C GLU A 246 -6.61 14.65 -11.44
N LYS A 247 -5.75 14.27 -12.38
CA LYS A 247 -5.68 14.51 -13.84
C LYS A 247 -6.88 15.15 -14.58
N GLU A 248 -7.71 15.90 -13.87
CA GLU A 248 -8.67 16.81 -14.48
C GLU A 248 -7.89 17.96 -15.11
N GLN A 249 -8.18 18.27 -16.33
CA GLN A 249 -7.48 19.19 -17.21
C GLN A 249 -7.25 20.61 -16.64
N ASN A 250 -7.77 20.94 -15.45
CA ASN A 250 -7.60 22.20 -14.77
C ASN A 250 -7.48 22.04 -13.25
N GLY A 251 -6.28 21.77 -12.74
CA GLY A 251 -6.02 21.76 -11.30
C GLY A 251 -6.50 23.07 -10.61
N ILE A 252 -6.91 22.96 -9.33
CA ILE A 252 -7.37 24.14 -8.58
C ILE A 252 -6.17 25.00 -8.23
N LYS A 253 -6.10 26.20 -8.80
CA LYS A 253 -5.09 27.19 -8.46
C LYS A 253 -5.40 27.78 -7.09
N GLN A 254 -4.43 27.69 -6.18
CA GLN A 254 -4.50 28.22 -4.83
C GLN A 254 -3.45 29.33 -4.66
N LYS A 255 -3.82 30.39 -3.93
CA LYS A 255 -2.90 31.47 -3.61
C LYS A 255 -2.85 31.68 -2.10
N GLY A 256 -1.64 31.77 -1.54
CA GLY A 256 -1.44 32.08 -0.13
C GLY A 256 -1.63 30.88 0.83
N VAL A 257 -1.98 29.70 0.33
CA VAL A 257 -1.99 28.45 1.14
C VAL A 257 -0.57 28.11 1.60
N PHE A 258 0.40 28.37 0.73
CA PHE A 258 1.83 28.28 1.06
C PHE A 258 2.40 29.69 1.22
N PRO A 259 3.00 30.03 2.36
CA PRO A 259 3.73 31.29 2.50
C PRO A 259 4.87 31.39 1.47
N ARG A 260 5.07 32.56 0.90
CA ARG A 260 6.06 32.77 -0.15
C ARG A 260 7.49 32.73 0.38
N ILE A 261 8.33 31.83 -0.18
CA ILE A 261 9.77 31.75 0.11
C ILE A 261 10.59 32.54 -0.92
N ILE A 262 10.24 32.46 -2.23
CA ILE A 262 10.95 33.17 -3.30
C ILE A 262 10.02 34.17 -4.02
N SER A 263 10.63 35.17 -4.64
CA SER A 263 9.86 36.13 -5.45
C SER A 263 9.46 35.50 -6.79
N ARG A 264 8.35 36.01 -7.40
CA ARG A 264 7.95 35.61 -8.75
C ARG A 264 9.02 35.93 -9.80
N GLN A 265 9.77 37.02 -9.59
CA GLN A 265 10.88 37.39 -10.48
C GLN A 265 11.99 36.35 -10.45
N MET A 266 12.37 35.87 -9.27
CA MET A 266 13.38 34.80 -9.11
C MET A 266 12.92 33.52 -9.78
N TRP A 267 11.65 33.15 -9.57
CA TRP A 267 11.04 32.00 -10.25
C TRP A 267 11.15 32.10 -11.77
N ASN A 268 10.70 33.24 -12.32
CA ASN A 268 10.71 33.44 -13.76
C ASN A 268 12.12 33.37 -14.37
N LYS A 269 13.12 33.92 -13.69
CA LYS A 269 14.53 33.79 -14.10
C LYS A 269 14.98 32.35 -14.14
N ALA A 270 14.64 31.54 -13.11
CA ALA A 270 14.95 30.13 -13.08
C ALA A 270 14.26 29.36 -14.22
N GLN A 271 12.97 29.65 -14.51
CA GLN A 271 12.23 29.02 -15.60
C GLN A 271 12.79 29.39 -16.99
N SER A 272 13.19 30.66 -17.21
CA SER A 272 13.86 31.06 -18.46
C SER A 272 15.12 30.27 -18.71
N ARG A 273 15.95 30.11 -17.68
CA ARG A 273 17.15 29.30 -17.78
C ARG A 273 16.87 27.82 -18.06
N LEU A 274 15.80 27.24 -17.49
CA LEU A 274 15.40 25.87 -17.81
C LEU A 274 15.10 25.73 -19.30
N LYS A 275 14.34 26.64 -19.87
CA LYS A 275 14.02 26.65 -21.32
C LYS A 275 15.27 26.74 -22.20
N GLU A 276 16.24 27.59 -21.83
CA GLU A 276 17.51 27.71 -22.55
C GLU A 276 18.32 26.41 -22.52
N ARG A 277 18.31 25.68 -21.40
CA ARG A 277 19.01 24.39 -21.29
C ARG A 277 18.34 23.32 -22.14
N ASP A 278 17.01 23.24 -22.11
CA ASP A 278 16.27 22.25 -22.90
C ASP A 278 16.46 22.46 -24.40
N ASN A 279 16.57 23.74 -24.84
CA ASN A 279 16.85 24.08 -26.23
C ASN A 279 18.29 23.77 -26.68
N LYS A 280 19.26 23.74 -25.75
CA LYS A 280 20.66 23.37 -26.06
C LYS A 280 20.89 21.85 -26.09
N GLN A 281 19.97 21.05 -25.62
CA GLN A 281 20.04 19.57 -25.60
C GLN A 281 19.26 18.92 -26.76
N LYS A 282 18.52 19.71 -27.53
CA LYS A 282 17.94 19.35 -28.84
C LYS A 282 18.88 19.74 -29.95
#